data_39790b43390b90279a266968ecfabd7c
#
_entry.id   39790b43390b90279a266968ecfabd7c
#
_cell.length_a   1.000
_cell.length_b   1.000
_cell.length_c   1.000
_cell.angle_alpha   90.00
_cell.angle_beta   90.00
_cell.angle_gamma   90.00
#
_symmetry.space_group_name_H-M   'P 1'
#
loop_
_entity.id
_entity.type
_entity.pdbx_description
1 polymer ?
#
loop_
_entity_poly.entity_id
_entity_poly.type
_entity_poly.pdbx_seq_one_letter_code
_entity_poly.pdbx_strand_id
1 'polypeptide(L)'
;MANKNLYNEKSIESLSPLEFTRLRPQVYCGDTTYSTQLLVEILSNSIDEYRLGHGTIINITIDDRNAITVTDEGQGFIPNTFRDDGKSILQAAYEVINTSGKYRDDGTYEGTSLGMYGIGSKIT
;
A
#
# COMPACT_ATOMS: atom_id res chain seq x y z
N MET A 1 35.36 34.41 -10.24
CA MET A 1 34.28 33.50 -10.63
C MET A 1 33.50 33.18 -9.38
N ALA A 2 32.25 33.62 -9.33
CA ALA A 2 31.39 33.38 -8.18
C ALA A 2 31.10 31.88 -8.06
N ASN A 3 31.48 31.29 -6.93
CA ASN A 3 31.11 29.93 -6.57
C ASN A 3 29.58 29.93 -6.39
N LYS A 4 28.84 29.51 -7.43
CA LYS A 4 27.40 29.29 -7.29
C LYS A 4 27.26 28.12 -6.34
N ASN A 5 26.91 28.40 -5.08
CA ASN A 5 26.38 27.36 -4.20
C ASN A 5 25.19 26.71 -4.91
N LEU A 6 25.41 25.52 -5.44
CA LEU A 6 24.41 24.72 -6.16
C LEU A 6 23.28 24.32 -5.26
N TYR A 7 23.45 24.38 -3.95
CA TYR A 7 22.46 24.02 -2.94
C TYR A 7 22.18 25.21 -2.02
N ASN A 8 20.95 25.64 -1.98
CA ASN A 8 20.43 26.62 -1.02
C ASN A 8 19.11 26.08 -0.44
N GLU A 9 18.57 26.78 0.56
CA GLU A 9 17.33 26.35 1.24
C GLU A 9 16.14 26.10 0.29
N LYS A 10 16.14 26.73 -0.89
CA LYS A 10 15.10 26.58 -1.92
C LYS A 10 15.38 25.45 -2.92
N SER A 11 16.60 24.90 -2.91
CA SER A 11 17.01 23.83 -3.84
C SER A 11 16.78 22.42 -3.26
N ILE A 12 16.40 22.32 -1.97
CA ILE A 12 16.08 21.06 -1.30
C ILE A 12 14.56 21.02 -1.11
N GLU A 13 13.90 20.26 -1.96
CA GLU A 13 12.48 19.98 -1.86
C GLU A 13 12.25 18.59 -1.28
N SER A 14 11.34 18.49 -0.31
CA SER A 14 10.88 17.19 0.21
C SER A 14 9.52 16.89 -0.39
N LEU A 15 9.42 15.74 -1.03
CA LEU A 15 8.15 15.21 -1.51
C LEU A 15 7.46 14.45 -0.37
N SER A 16 6.15 14.58 -0.28
CA SER A 16 5.37 13.66 0.53
C SER A 16 5.50 12.23 0.00
N PRO A 17 5.31 11.20 0.83
CA PRO A 17 5.34 9.81 0.38
C PRO A 17 4.41 9.53 -0.81
N LEU A 18 3.23 10.15 -0.84
CA LEU A 18 2.27 10.00 -1.94
C LEU A 18 2.78 10.65 -3.24
N GLU A 19 3.34 11.86 -3.16
CA GLU A 19 3.92 12.54 -4.31
C GLU A 19 5.12 11.76 -4.86
N PHE A 20 5.99 11.27 -3.97
CA PHE A 20 7.13 10.45 -4.37
C PHE A 20 6.67 9.16 -5.08
N THR A 21 5.65 8.47 -4.54
CA THR A 21 5.09 7.26 -5.15
C THR A 21 4.54 7.54 -6.56
N ARG A 22 3.84 8.65 -6.74
CA ARG A 22 3.31 9.06 -8.06
C ARG A 22 4.39 9.40 -9.06
N LEU A 23 5.47 10.05 -8.61
CA LEU A 23 6.59 10.42 -9.48
C LEU A 23 7.51 9.23 -9.80
N ARG A 24 7.62 8.27 -8.91
CA ARG A 24 8.56 7.15 -9.00
C ARG A 24 7.87 5.82 -8.65
N PRO A 25 6.77 5.46 -9.33
CA PRO A 25 6.01 4.25 -9.00
C PRO A 25 6.87 2.99 -9.11
N GLN A 26 7.82 2.94 -10.04
CA GLN A 26 8.72 1.79 -10.22
C GLN A 26 9.58 1.47 -8.99
N VAL A 27 9.78 2.42 -8.07
CA VAL A 27 10.50 2.17 -6.81
C VAL A 27 9.74 1.20 -5.92
N TYR A 28 8.39 1.23 -6.00
CA TYR A 28 7.51 0.42 -5.15
C TYR A 28 6.91 -0.78 -5.88
N CYS A 29 6.54 -0.63 -7.16
CA CYS A 29 5.86 -1.68 -7.92
C CYS A 29 6.73 -2.30 -9.03
N GLY A 30 8.00 -1.90 -9.16
CA GLY A 30 8.89 -2.42 -10.18
C GLY A 30 8.50 -1.98 -11.60
N ASP A 31 8.37 -2.90 -12.52
CA ASP A 31 7.98 -2.59 -13.90
C ASP A 31 6.54 -2.08 -13.96
N THR A 32 6.36 -0.85 -14.43
CA THR A 32 5.05 -0.19 -14.59
C THR A 32 4.41 -0.43 -15.96
N THR A 33 5.04 -1.22 -16.82
CA THR A 33 4.52 -1.56 -18.16
C THR A 33 3.23 -2.37 -18.06
N TYR A 34 3.11 -3.20 -17.02
CA TYR A 34 1.95 -4.06 -16.81
C TYR A 34 1.27 -3.77 -15.48
N SER A 35 -0.05 -3.58 -15.51
CA SER A 35 -0.86 -3.41 -14.29
C SER A 35 -1.03 -4.68 -13.45
N THR A 36 -0.52 -5.82 -13.92
CA THR A 36 -0.63 -7.12 -13.23
C THR A 36 -0.05 -7.06 -11.82
N GLN A 37 1.03 -6.29 -11.60
CA GLN A 37 1.62 -6.14 -10.27
C GLN A 37 0.62 -5.53 -9.27
N LEU A 38 -0.19 -4.58 -9.70
CA LEU A 38 -1.21 -3.97 -8.84
C LEU A 38 -2.26 -5.00 -8.40
N LEU A 39 -2.67 -5.88 -9.30
CA LEU A 39 -3.57 -6.98 -8.96
C LEU A 39 -2.91 -7.95 -7.96
N VAL A 40 -1.63 -8.28 -8.14
CA VAL A 40 -0.89 -9.16 -7.23
C VAL A 40 -0.84 -8.55 -5.82
N GLU A 41 -0.64 -7.24 -5.70
CA GLU A 41 -0.63 -6.56 -4.39
C GLU A 41 -2.00 -6.65 -3.69
N ILE A 42 -3.10 -6.46 -4.42
CA ILE A 42 -4.44 -6.59 -3.85
C ILE A 42 -4.72 -8.05 -3.46
N LEU A 43 -4.41 -9.02 -4.32
CA LEU A 43 -4.59 -10.44 -4.04
C LEU A 43 -3.78 -10.91 -2.84
N SER A 44 -2.57 -10.38 -2.66
CA SER A 44 -1.72 -10.70 -1.51
C SER A 44 -2.40 -10.35 -0.18
N ASN A 45 -3.12 -9.23 -0.12
CA ASN A 45 -3.89 -8.86 1.08
C ASN A 45 -4.99 -9.87 1.38
N SER A 46 -5.75 -10.31 0.37
CA SER A 46 -6.80 -11.33 0.53
C SER A 46 -6.22 -12.70 0.91
N ILE A 47 -5.08 -13.08 0.34
CA ILE A 47 -4.39 -14.33 0.69
C ILE A 47 -3.89 -14.29 2.14
N ASP A 48 -3.42 -13.15 2.62
CA ASP A 48 -3.00 -13.00 4.00
C ASP A 48 -4.18 -13.16 4.97
N GLU A 49 -5.34 -12.60 4.67
CA GLU A 49 -6.55 -12.82 5.48
C GLU A 49 -6.91 -14.32 5.54
N TYR A 50 -6.89 -15.03 4.41
CA TYR A 50 -7.09 -16.47 4.36
C TYR A 50 -6.08 -17.23 5.23
N ARG A 51 -4.79 -16.89 5.17
CA ARG A 51 -3.74 -17.54 5.96
C ARG A 51 -3.87 -17.30 7.47
N LEU A 52 -4.44 -16.16 7.85
CA LEU A 52 -4.77 -15.83 9.23
C LEU A 52 -6.06 -16.54 9.72
N GLY A 53 -6.72 -17.29 8.86
CA GLY A 53 -7.94 -18.03 9.18
C GLY A 53 -9.23 -17.21 8.97
N HIS A 54 -9.13 -16.07 8.31
CA HIS A 54 -10.26 -15.22 7.98
C HIS A 54 -10.79 -15.54 6.57
N GLY A 55 -11.90 -16.27 6.51
CA GLY A 55 -12.54 -16.66 5.26
C GLY A 55 -11.90 -17.84 4.54
N THR A 56 -12.56 -18.31 3.50
CA THR A 56 -12.18 -19.48 2.70
C THR A 56 -12.28 -19.25 1.20
N ILE A 57 -12.84 -18.12 0.78
CA ILE A 57 -13.15 -17.83 -0.62
C ILE A 57 -12.56 -16.46 -0.99
N ILE A 58 -11.85 -16.43 -2.11
CA ILE A 58 -11.44 -15.22 -2.79
C ILE A 58 -12.07 -15.24 -4.19
N ASN A 59 -12.91 -14.26 -4.51
CA ASN A 59 -13.53 -14.13 -5.82
C ASN A 59 -12.81 -13.02 -6.62
N ILE A 60 -12.54 -13.32 -7.89
CA ILE A 60 -11.98 -12.37 -8.84
C ILE A 60 -12.95 -12.30 -10.01
N THR A 61 -13.43 -11.09 -10.32
CA THR A 61 -14.27 -10.86 -11.49
C THR A 61 -13.65 -9.79 -12.36
N ILE A 62 -13.81 -9.96 -13.67
CA ILE A 62 -13.39 -8.98 -14.68
C ILE A 62 -14.63 -8.63 -15.49
N ASP A 63 -14.98 -7.36 -15.51
CA ASP A 63 -16.12 -6.89 -16.28
C ASP A 63 -15.74 -6.54 -17.75
N ASP A 64 -16.73 -6.16 -18.54
CA ASP A 64 -16.58 -5.81 -19.96
C ASP A 64 -15.81 -4.49 -20.19
N ARG A 65 -15.53 -3.71 -19.14
CA ARG A 65 -14.66 -2.53 -19.15
C ARG A 65 -13.24 -2.84 -18.68
N ASN A 66 -12.92 -4.12 -18.48
CA ASN A 66 -11.67 -4.60 -17.89
C ASN A 66 -11.42 -4.13 -16.45
N ALA A 67 -12.47 -3.72 -15.72
CA ALA A 67 -12.33 -3.48 -14.30
C ALA A 67 -12.25 -4.82 -13.56
N ILE A 68 -11.27 -4.95 -12.67
CA ILE A 68 -11.05 -6.14 -11.88
C ILE A 68 -11.55 -5.89 -10.47
N THR A 69 -12.43 -6.76 -10.00
CA THR A 69 -12.92 -6.75 -8.63
C THR A 69 -12.39 -7.98 -7.89
N VAL A 70 -11.78 -7.75 -6.75
CA VAL A 70 -11.36 -8.80 -5.82
C VAL A 70 -12.22 -8.70 -4.57
N THR A 71 -12.82 -9.80 -4.17
CA THR A 71 -13.66 -9.89 -2.96
C THR A 71 -13.19 -11.07 -2.13
N ASP A 72 -12.99 -10.87 -0.84
CA ASP A 72 -12.65 -11.90 0.13
C ASP A 72 -13.63 -11.88 1.31
N GLU A 73 -13.46 -12.85 2.21
CA GLU A 73 -14.20 -12.98 3.46
C GLU A 73 -13.37 -12.54 4.67
N GLY A 74 -12.36 -11.69 4.44
CA GLY A 74 -11.50 -11.16 5.50
C GLY A 74 -12.27 -10.32 6.51
N GLN A 75 -11.66 -10.08 7.65
CA GLN A 75 -12.30 -9.31 8.75
C GLN A 75 -12.53 -7.83 8.42
N GLY A 76 -11.91 -7.32 7.37
CA GLY A 76 -12.03 -5.92 6.98
C GLY A 76 -11.47 -4.94 8.02
N PHE A 77 -11.92 -3.70 7.95
CA PHE A 77 -11.55 -2.64 8.88
C PHE A 77 -12.74 -2.28 9.79
N ILE A 78 -12.46 -2.02 11.07
CA ILE A 78 -13.48 -1.55 12.02
C ILE A 78 -13.82 -0.10 11.69
N PRO A 79 -15.07 0.23 11.33
CA PRO A 79 -15.48 1.60 11.04
C PRO A 79 -15.27 2.53 12.24
N ASN A 80 -14.98 3.81 11.94
CA ASN A 80 -14.83 4.87 12.96
C ASN A 80 -13.73 4.61 14.01
N THR A 81 -12.73 3.83 13.66
CA THR A 81 -11.54 3.66 14.49
C THR A 81 -10.44 4.59 14.01
N PHE A 82 -9.83 5.31 14.94
CA PHE A 82 -8.82 6.34 14.65
C PHE A 82 -7.49 6.01 15.34
N ARG A 83 -6.42 6.44 14.72
CA ARG A 83 -5.05 6.41 15.26
C ARG A 83 -4.79 7.64 16.11
N ASP A 84 -3.70 7.61 16.87
CA ASP A 84 -3.25 8.75 17.70
C ASP A 84 -2.94 10.01 16.88
N ASP A 85 -2.62 9.87 15.60
CA ASP A 85 -2.39 10.96 14.65
C ASP A 85 -3.70 11.56 14.08
N GLY A 86 -4.87 11.09 14.52
CA GLY A 86 -6.19 11.55 14.11
C GLY A 86 -6.70 10.99 12.78
N LYS A 87 -5.90 10.18 12.07
CA LYS A 87 -6.34 9.50 10.84
C LYS A 87 -7.17 8.27 11.18
N SER A 88 -8.21 8.01 10.40
CA SER A 88 -8.91 6.73 10.51
C SER A 88 -7.98 5.57 10.12
N ILE A 89 -8.23 4.39 10.68
CA ILE A 89 -7.47 3.17 10.31
C ILE A 89 -7.60 2.92 8.82
N LEU A 90 -8.79 3.10 8.24
CA LEU A 90 -9.02 2.95 6.81
C LEU A 90 -8.17 3.93 5.98
N GLN A 91 -8.18 5.21 6.35
CA GLN A 91 -7.34 6.21 5.68
C GLN A 91 -5.86 5.88 5.79
N ALA A 92 -5.39 5.47 6.97
CA ALA A 92 -4.00 5.08 7.16
C ALA A 92 -3.62 3.86 6.31
N ALA A 93 -4.49 2.88 6.18
CA ALA A 93 -4.26 1.69 5.37
C ALA A 93 -4.04 2.02 3.88
N TYR A 94 -4.69 3.06 3.36
CA TYR A 94 -4.61 3.43 1.93
C TYR A 94 -3.70 4.61 1.61
N GLU A 95 -3.41 5.48 2.58
CA GLU A 95 -2.65 6.71 2.31
C GLU A 95 -1.28 6.75 3.00
N VAL A 96 -1.09 6.01 4.09
CA VAL A 96 0.16 6.07 4.86
C VAL A 96 1.05 4.88 4.52
N ILE A 97 2.19 5.17 3.88
CA ILE A 97 3.20 4.16 3.54
C ILE A 97 3.75 3.48 4.81
N ASN A 98 4.12 2.22 4.69
CA ASN A 98 4.61 1.38 5.78
C ASN A 98 3.59 1.20 6.93
N THR A 99 2.29 1.23 6.61
CA THR A 99 1.22 0.97 7.57
C THR A 99 0.54 -0.35 7.22
N SER A 100 0.49 -1.26 8.18
CA SER A 100 -0.25 -2.52 8.09
C SER A 100 -0.72 -2.93 9.48
N GLY A 101 -1.92 -3.46 9.59
CA GLY A 101 -2.42 -4.09 10.81
C GLY A 101 -1.76 -5.44 11.13
N LYS A 102 -0.89 -5.93 10.24
CA LYS A 102 -0.20 -7.22 10.36
C LYS A 102 1.22 -7.11 10.96
N TYR A 103 1.67 -5.90 11.30
CA TYR A 103 2.89 -5.71 12.08
C TYR A 103 2.60 -5.99 13.56
N ARG A 104 3.50 -6.75 14.19
CA ARG A 104 3.50 -6.97 15.63
C ARG A 104 4.35 -5.91 16.34
N ASP A 105 4.19 -5.79 17.65
CA ASP A 105 4.96 -4.85 18.50
C ASP A 105 6.47 -5.11 18.46
N ASP A 106 6.90 -6.35 18.20
CA ASP A 106 8.31 -6.74 18.03
C ASP A 106 8.88 -6.43 16.65
N GLY A 107 8.08 -5.82 15.74
CA GLY A 107 8.45 -5.49 14.37
C GLY A 107 8.34 -6.65 13.39
N THR A 108 7.87 -7.82 13.81
CA THR A 108 7.60 -8.95 12.90
C THR A 108 6.32 -8.74 12.11
N TYR A 109 6.19 -9.43 10.97
CA TYR A 109 5.05 -9.32 10.07
C TYR A 109 4.35 -10.68 9.90
N GLU A 110 3.05 -10.72 10.10
CA GLU A 110 2.25 -11.95 10.02
C GLU A 110 1.73 -12.31 8.62
N GLY A 111 1.93 -11.47 7.65
CA GLY A 111 1.45 -11.66 6.28
C GLY A 111 2.46 -12.35 5.35
N THR A 112 2.19 -12.28 4.04
CA THR A 112 3.14 -12.71 3.00
C THR A 112 4.29 -11.72 2.88
N SER A 113 5.43 -12.18 2.33
CA SER A 113 6.57 -11.29 2.05
C SER A 113 6.21 -10.14 1.08
N LEU A 114 5.21 -10.33 0.23
CA LEU A 114 4.74 -9.30 -0.71
C LEU A 114 4.04 -8.15 0.01
N GLY A 115 3.27 -8.44 1.06
CA GLY A 115 2.57 -7.40 1.85
C GLY A 115 3.43 -6.75 2.95
N MET A 116 4.63 -7.25 3.19
CA MET A 116 5.49 -6.87 4.33
C MET A 116 5.81 -5.37 4.40
N TYR A 117 5.91 -4.70 3.27
CA TYR A 117 6.25 -3.27 3.23
C TYR A 117 5.06 -2.33 3.47
N GLY A 118 3.84 -2.84 3.54
CA GLY A 118 2.64 -2.04 3.79
C GLY A 118 2.39 -0.97 2.74
N ILE A 119 2.75 -1.22 1.48
CA ILE A 119 2.65 -0.28 0.36
C ILE A 119 1.67 -0.75 -0.73
N GLY A 120 1.34 -2.03 -0.80
CA GLY A 120 0.61 -2.63 -1.92
C GLY A 120 -0.68 -1.89 -2.28
N SER A 121 -1.60 -1.76 -1.34
CA SER A 121 -2.88 -1.05 -1.57
C SER A 121 -2.72 0.45 -1.84
N LYS A 122 -1.56 1.05 -1.53
CA LYS A 122 -1.31 2.49 -1.68
C LYS A 122 -0.78 2.84 -3.07
N ILE A 123 -0.23 1.86 -3.79
CA ILE A 123 0.27 2.02 -5.16
C ILE A 123 -0.77 1.60 -6.20
N THR A 124 -1.82 0.89 -5.79
CA THR A 124 -2.93 0.45 -6.63
C THR A 124 -3.98 1.53 -6.77
#